data_5dbcba35a99a6dd46b257f3e3a85089a
#
_entry.id   5dbcba35a99a6dd46b257f3e3a85089a
#
_cell.length_a   1.000
_cell.length_b   1.000
_cell.length_c   1.000
_cell.angle_alpha   90.00
_cell.angle_beta   90.00
_cell.angle_gamma   90.00
#
_symmetry.space_group_name_H-M   'P 1'
#
loop_
_entity.id
_entity.type
_entity.pdbx_description
1 polymer ?
#
loop_
_entity_poly.entity_id
_entity_poly.type
_entity_poly.pdbx_seq_one_letter_code
_entity_poly.pdbx_strand_id
1 'polypeptide(L)'
;MNNLRPTSRRLKSIVTGGAGALGNSIISALLQRGDQVACLDLNPAQRSDVPHFHVNVADGASVRAAFEQATCALDGLDVLIHAAGVMRTSPFLDLDEIEFEELLAVNLLGAFRVAQTASKLMLENGGRIVLVTSIHGQIGVHGRCAYAASKGGVASMARVMAAELSHSRIRVNVLAPGAVDGGMLPDPNARQGWVKATPSNRVAYLEEVAGVATMLTSEGASFVNGQVIAVDGGVSTVRRFEEPVAPK
;
A
#
# COMPACT_ATOMS: atom_id res chain seq x y z
N MET A 1 1.78 19.16 -28.49
CA MET A 1 2.99 18.69 -27.79
C MET A 1 2.89 19.13 -26.35
N ASN A 2 2.41 18.25 -25.46
CA ASN A 2 2.31 18.56 -24.04
C ASN A 2 3.69 18.38 -23.41
N ASN A 3 4.35 19.50 -23.14
CA ASN A 3 5.55 19.52 -22.30
C ASN A 3 5.16 19.04 -20.89
N LEU A 4 5.50 17.80 -20.55
CA LEU A 4 5.58 17.36 -19.18
C LEU A 4 6.68 18.19 -18.51
N ARG A 5 6.33 19.33 -17.95
CA ARG A 5 7.26 20.14 -17.16
C ARG A 5 7.56 19.36 -15.89
N PRO A 6 8.82 19.06 -15.59
CA PRO A 6 9.16 18.57 -14.27
C PRO A 6 8.75 19.64 -13.26
N THR A 7 7.84 19.32 -12.36
CA THR A 7 7.48 20.21 -11.27
C THR A 7 8.71 20.36 -10.38
N SER A 8 9.33 21.55 -10.37
CA SER A 8 10.47 21.89 -9.49
C SER A 8 10.07 21.91 -8.00
N ARG A 9 8.80 21.68 -7.69
CA ARG A 9 8.24 21.69 -6.34
C ARG A 9 8.41 20.32 -5.70
N ARG A 10 8.93 20.27 -4.49
CA ARG A 10 8.93 19.09 -3.64
C ARG A 10 7.51 18.67 -3.30
N LEU A 11 7.17 17.39 -3.51
CA LEU A 11 5.85 16.87 -3.14
C LEU A 11 5.78 16.67 -1.62
N LYS A 12 4.59 16.89 -1.07
CA LYS A 12 4.25 16.75 0.34
C LYS A 12 3.55 15.40 0.53
N SER A 13 4.26 14.45 1.11
CA SER A 13 3.87 13.02 1.13
C SER A 13 3.60 12.54 2.55
N ILE A 14 2.47 11.88 2.76
CA ILE A 14 2.14 11.17 3.99
C ILE A 14 2.19 9.67 3.73
N VAL A 15 2.89 8.93 4.59
CA VAL A 15 2.92 7.47 4.60
C VAL A 15 2.34 6.97 5.91
N THR A 16 1.22 6.25 5.86
CA THR A 16 0.68 5.55 7.03
C THR A 16 1.23 4.12 7.08
N GLY A 17 1.49 3.60 8.28
CA GLY A 17 2.25 2.35 8.42
C GLY A 17 3.74 2.53 8.14
N GLY A 18 4.23 3.77 8.29
CA GLY A 18 5.59 4.15 7.92
C GLY A 18 6.69 3.61 8.83
N ALA A 19 6.36 3.15 10.05
CA ALA A 19 7.29 2.46 10.94
C ALA A 19 7.49 0.98 10.57
N GLY A 20 6.59 0.39 9.77
CA GLY A 20 6.75 -0.96 9.24
C GLY A 20 7.83 -1.04 8.15
N ALA A 21 8.35 -2.24 7.88
CA ALA A 21 9.45 -2.45 6.93
C ALA A 21 9.16 -1.87 5.53
N LEU A 22 7.98 -2.19 4.96
CA LEU A 22 7.59 -1.66 3.65
C LEU A 22 7.35 -0.15 3.68
N GLY A 23 6.64 0.35 4.70
CA GLY A 23 6.39 1.79 4.85
C GLY A 23 7.68 2.58 4.97
N ASN A 24 8.66 2.10 5.75
CA ASN A 24 9.96 2.73 5.88
C ASN A 24 10.76 2.72 4.55
N SER A 25 10.71 1.63 3.78
CA SER A 25 11.32 1.57 2.45
C SER A 25 10.64 2.56 1.48
N ILE A 26 9.30 2.69 1.53
CA ILE A 26 8.56 3.69 0.75
C ILE A 26 8.98 5.11 1.14
N ILE A 27 9.08 5.42 2.44
CA ILE A 27 9.57 6.73 2.91
C ILE A 27 10.95 7.02 2.34
N SER A 28 11.86 6.04 2.38
CA SER A 28 13.22 6.20 1.83
C SER A 28 13.21 6.52 0.34
N ALA A 29 12.38 5.83 -0.45
CA ALA A 29 12.24 6.08 -1.88
C ALA A 29 11.64 7.47 -2.19
N LEU A 30 10.67 7.93 -1.40
CA LEU A 30 10.08 9.27 -1.53
C LEU A 30 11.10 10.36 -1.19
N LEU A 31 11.89 10.20 -0.13
CA LEU A 31 12.96 11.13 0.23
C LEU A 31 14.04 11.19 -0.85
N GLN A 32 14.43 10.05 -1.45
CA GLN A 32 15.37 10.00 -2.57
C GLN A 32 14.81 10.72 -3.80
N ARG A 33 13.51 10.71 -4.03
CA ARG A 33 12.85 11.52 -5.07
C ARG A 33 12.87 13.02 -4.74
N GLY A 34 13.11 13.40 -3.50
CA GLY A 34 13.14 14.79 -3.04
C GLY A 34 11.86 15.28 -2.37
N ASP A 35 10.95 14.38 -2.01
CA ASP A 35 9.70 14.73 -1.31
C ASP A 35 9.98 15.23 0.12
N GLN A 36 9.06 16.02 0.65
CA GLN A 36 8.87 16.20 2.09
C GLN A 36 7.94 15.10 2.58
N VAL A 37 8.37 14.31 3.57
CA VAL A 37 7.62 13.13 3.99
C VAL A 37 7.27 13.22 5.47
N ALA A 38 6.04 12.85 5.84
CA ALA A 38 5.62 12.58 7.20
C ALA A 38 5.24 11.10 7.37
N CYS A 39 5.68 10.52 8.48
CA CYS A 39 5.37 9.16 8.89
C CYS A 39 4.19 9.16 9.86
N LEU A 40 3.14 8.43 9.57
CA LEU A 40 2.02 8.20 10.47
C LEU A 40 1.97 6.70 10.83
N ASP A 41 2.10 6.37 12.12
CA ASP A 41 2.07 4.99 12.59
C ASP A 41 1.59 4.89 14.03
N LEU A 42 1.10 3.72 14.42
CA LEU A 42 0.80 3.38 15.80
C LEU A 42 2.08 3.27 16.66
N ASN A 43 3.16 2.77 16.03
CA ASN A 43 4.46 2.60 16.67
C ASN A 43 5.39 3.78 16.32
N PRO A 44 6.36 4.12 17.17
CA PRO A 44 7.34 5.14 16.85
C PRO A 44 8.16 4.77 15.62
N ALA A 45 8.45 5.76 14.77
CA ALA A 45 9.34 5.56 13.64
C ALA A 45 10.76 5.25 14.12
N GLN A 46 11.44 4.32 13.43
CA GLN A 46 12.83 3.96 13.69
C GLN A 46 13.84 4.96 13.09
N ARG A 47 13.33 6.07 12.55
CA ARG A 47 14.12 7.10 11.85
C ARG A 47 13.81 8.48 12.41
N SER A 48 14.79 9.36 12.43
CA SER A 48 14.68 10.73 12.96
C SER A 48 14.65 11.83 11.90
N ASP A 49 14.79 11.45 10.62
CA ASP A 49 14.89 12.39 9.50
C ASP A 49 13.54 12.78 8.89
N VAL A 50 12.43 12.23 9.41
CA VAL A 50 11.06 12.62 9.05
C VAL A 50 10.21 12.85 10.30
N PRO A 51 9.29 13.82 10.30
CA PRO A 51 8.33 13.96 11.38
C PRO A 51 7.44 12.73 11.49
N HIS A 52 7.22 12.29 12.73
CA HIS A 52 6.36 11.15 13.06
C HIS A 52 5.15 11.62 13.87
N PHE A 53 3.98 11.13 13.49
CA PHE A 53 2.72 11.37 14.19
C PHE A 53 2.06 10.04 14.53
N HIS A 54 1.64 9.90 15.78
CA HIS A 54 0.94 8.70 16.23
C HIS A 54 -0.45 8.61 15.60
N VAL A 55 -0.78 7.46 15.02
CA VAL A 55 -2.10 7.19 14.44
C VAL A 55 -2.55 5.76 14.69
N ASN A 56 -3.75 5.60 15.23
CA ASN A 56 -4.51 4.36 15.16
C ASN A 56 -5.51 4.47 14.01
N VAL A 57 -5.28 3.76 12.91
CA VAL A 57 -6.16 3.81 11.73
C VAL A 57 -7.55 3.21 12.01
N ALA A 58 -7.68 2.36 13.04
CA ALA A 58 -8.98 1.85 13.48
C ALA A 58 -9.82 2.90 14.22
N ASP A 59 -9.27 4.07 14.55
CA ASP A 59 -9.96 5.18 15.21
C ASP A 59 -10.01 6.41 14.29
N GLY A 60 -11.23 6.84 13.92
CA GLY A 60 -11.42 7.98 13.04
C GLY A 60 -11.02 9.33 13.66
N ALA A 61 -11.07 9.48 14.99
CA ALA A 61 -10.61 10.69 15.65
C ALA A 61 -9.08 10.77 15.62
N SER A 62 -8.40 9.65 15.90
CA SER A 62 -6.95 9.53 15.78
C SER A 62 -6.46 9.85 14.36
N VAL A 63 -7.15 9.34 13.32
CA VAL A 63 -6.80 9.62 11.92
C VAL A 63 -6.89 11.12 11.63
N ARG A 64 -8.00 11.77 12.00
CA ARG A 64 -8.17 13.21 11.72
C ARG A 64 -7.11 14.06 12.42
N ALA A 65 -6.85 13.81 13.70
CA ALA A 65 -5.85 14.54 14.49
C ALA A 65 -4.43 14.37 13.92
N ALA A 66 -4.04 13.13 13.53
CA ALA A 66 -2.73 12.87 12.96
C ALA A 66 -2.55 13.55 11.59
N PHE A 67 -3.59 13.55 10.74
CA PHE A 67 -3.54 14.24 9.44
C PHE A 67 -3.46 15.75 9.59
N GLU A 68 -4.18 16.35 10.54
CA GLU A 68 -4.10 17.79 10.83
C GLU A 68 -2.69 18.20 11.22
N GLN A 69 -2.05 17.47 12.14
CA GLN A 69 -0.68 17.71 12.56
C GLN A 69 0.33 17.54 11.41
N ALA A 70 0.20 16.44 10.65
CA ALA A 70 1.11 16.13 9.56
C ALA A 70 1.00 17.15 8.42
N THR A 71 -0.22 17.56 8.04
CA THR A 71 -0.42 18.56 6.98
C THR A 71 -0.01 19.96 7.41
N CYS A 72 -0.13 20.30 8.68
CA CYS A 72 0.44 21.51 9.24
C CYS A 72 1.99 21.51 9.12
N ALA A 73 2.64 20.41 9.52
CA ALA A 73 4.09 20.28 9.45
C ALA A 73 4.65 20.30 8.01
N LEU A 74 3.89 19.75 7.05
CA LEU A 74 4.26 19.72 5.62
C LEU A 74 3.78 20.95 4.84
N ASP A 75 2.92 21.79 5.42
CA ASP A 75 2.22 22.89 4.73
C ASP A 75 1.39 22.37 3.55
N GLY A 76 0.65 21.26 3.70
CA GLY A 76 -0.27 20.67 2.73
C GLY A 76 -0.05 19.17 2.47
N LEU A 77 -0.74 18.64 1.44
CA LEU A 77 -0.70 17.24 1.07
C LEU A 77 -0.83 17.04 -0.44
N ASP A 78 0.15 16.39 -1.07
CA ASP A 78 0.14 16.03 -2.49
C ASP A 78 0.02 14.52 -2.71
N VAL A 79 0.56 13.72 -1.77
CA VAL A 79 0.66 12.26 -1.90
C VAL A 79 0.25 11.59 -0.59
N LEU A 80 -0.63 10.59 -0.69
CA LEU A 80 -0.88 9.61 0.35
C LEU A 80 -0.42 8.23 -0.12
N ILE A 81 0.41 7.56 0.69
CA ILE A 81 0.63 6.11 0.56
C ILE A 81 0.17 5.44 1.86
N HIS A 82 -0.90 4.65 1.75
CA HIS A 82 -1.45 3.92 2.88
C HIS A 82 -0.88 2.50 2.91
N ALA A 83 0.10 2.25 3.78
CA ALA A 83 0.74 0.95 3.97
C ALA A 83 0.43 0.31 5.33
N ALA A 84 -0.36 0.98 6.18
CA ALA A 84 -0.79 0.40 7.45
C ALA A 84 -1.71 -0.82 7.22
N GLY A 85 -1.48 -1.86 8.01
CA GLY A 85 -2.30 -3.06 7.97
C GLY A 85 -1.71 -4.18 8.80
N VAL A 86 -2.55 -5.15 9.13
CA VAL A 86 -2.20 -6.34 9.89
C VAL A 86 -2.57 -7.59 9.11
N MET A 87 -1.90 -8.69 9.42
CA MET A 87 -2.18 -10.00 8.83
C MET A 87 -2.27 -11.03 9.94
N ARG A 88 -3.33 -11.84 9.90
CA ARG A 88 -3.50 -13.01 10.76
C ARG A 88 -3.76 -14.23 9.88
N THR A 89 -3.53 -15.39 10.41
CA THR A 89 -3.77 -16.68 9.74
C THR A 89 -4.69 -17.51 10.60
N SER A 90 -5.87 -17.81 10.06
CA SER A 90 -6.82 -18.73 10.70
C SER A 90 -7.53 -19.55 9.62
N PRO A 91 -7.61 -20.90 9.72
CA PRO A 91 -8.45 -21.68 8.82
C PRO A 91 -9.89 -21.18 8.84
N PHE A 92 -10.60 -21.27 7.71
CA PHE A 92 -11.94 -20.66 7.57
C PHE A 92 -12.94 -21.16 8.62
N LEU A 93 -12.91 -22.44 8.95
CA LEU A 93 -13.83 -23.04 9.93
C LEU A 93 -13.51 -22.67 11.39
N ASP A 94 -12.26 -22.26 11.66
CA ASP A 94 -11.77 -21.91 12.99
C ASP A 94 -11.67 -20.37 13.17
N LEU A 95 -11.97 -19.59 12.12
CA LEU A 95 -11.87 -18.15 12.14
C LEU A 95 -12.99 -17.56 13.00
N ASP A 96 -12.60 -16.93 14.11
CA ASP A 96 -13.50 -16.24 15.02
C ASP A 96 -14.06 -14.96 14.37
N GLU A 97 -15.34 -14.68 14.63
CA GLU A 97 -16.02 -13.47 14.11
C GLU A 97 -15.37 -12.18 14.62
N ILE A 98 -14.93 -12.14 15.87
CA ILE A 98 -14.24 -10.98 16.46
C ILE A 98 -12.89 -10.76 15.77
N GLU A 99 -12.13 -11.84 15.52
CA GLU A 99 -10.87 -11.74 14.77
C GLU A 99 -11.10 -11.20 13.34
N PHE A 100 -12.18 -11.65 12.68
CA PHE A 100 -12.57 -11.16 11.36
C PHE A 100 -12.87 -9.65 11.39
N GLU A 101 -13.70 -9.20 12.34
CA GLU A 101 -14.09 -7.80 12.51
C GLU A 101 -12.89 -6.90 12.83
N GLU A 102 -12.03 -7.30 13.78
CA GLU A 102 -10.81 -6.56 14.12
C GLU A 102 -9.90 -6.35 12.92
N LEU A 103 -9.73 -7.38 12.10
CA LEU A 103 -8.90 -7.29 10.92
C LEU A 103 -9.50 -6.36 9.86
N LEU A 104 -10.82 -6.42 9.66
CA LEU A 104 -11.53 -5.48 8.79
C LEU A 104 -11.49 -4.05 9.33
N ALA A 105 -11.60 -3.86 10.65
CA ALA A 105 -11.55 -2.54 11.29
C ALA A 105 -10.22 -1.81 11.00
N VAL A 106 -9.10 -2.55 11.01
CA VAL A 106 -7.78 -2.00 10.68
C VAL A 106 -7.58 -1.88 9.18
N ASN A 107 -7.72 -2.99 8.42
CA ASN A 107 -7.28 -3.04 7.04
C ASN A 107 -8.24 -2.38 6.05
N LEU A 108 -9.55 -2.49 6.25
CA LEU A 108 -10.55 -1.96 5.33
C LEU A 108 -11.13 -0.64 5.81
N LEU A 109 -11.69 -0.62 7.02
CA LEU A 109 -12.27 0.61 7.56
C LEU A 109 -11.19 1.66 7.88
N GLY A 110 -10.01 1.22 8.31
CA GLY A 110 -8.84 2.08 8.46
C GLY A 110 -8.40 2.71 7.14
N ALA A 111 -8.30 1.92 6.06
CA ALA A 111 -8.00 2.43 4.73
C ALA A 111 -9.04 3.44 4.24
N PHE A 112 -10.33 3.18 4.49
CA PHE A 112 -11.41 4.12 4.17
C PHE A 112 -11.23 5.45 4.91
N ARG A 113 -11.02 5.43 6.24
CA ARG A 113 -10.84 6.64 7.06
C ARG A 113 -9.66 7.48 6.59
N VAL A 114 -8.52 6.84 6.38
CA VAL A 114 -7.28 7.47 5.93
C VAL A 114 -7.47 8.09 4.53
N ALA A 115 -8.00 7.31 3.60
CA ALA A 115 -8.21 7.75 2.23
C ALA A 115 -9.22 8.90 2.12
N GLN A 116 -10.34 8.81 2.86
CA GLN A 116 -11.35 9.88 2.89
C GLN A 116 -10.78 11.17 3.48
N THR A 117 -10.02 11.08 4.57
CA THR A 117 -9.39 12.26 5.22
C THR A 117 -8.41 12.92 4.26
N ALA A 118 -7.52 12.14 3.63
CA ALA A 118 -6.57 12.68 2.64
C ALA A 118 -7.29 13.28 1.42
N SER A 119 -8.32 12.62 0.90
CA SER A 119 -9.07 13.12 -0.26
C SER A 119 -9.68 14.50 0.00
N LYS A 120 -10.25 14.72 1.19
CA LYS A 120 -10.81 16.03 1.58
C LYS A 120 -9.75 17.14 1.58
N LEU A 121 -8.52 16.82 2.00
CA LEU A 121 -7.40 17.77 2.01
C LEU A 121 -6.81 18.04 0.62
N MET A 122 -7.09 17.16 -0.35
CA MET A 122 -6.59 17.24 -1.72
C MET A 122 -7.59 17.87 -2.70
N LEU A 123 -8.83 18.16 -2.32
CA LEU A 123 -9.91 18.57 -3.25
C LEU A 123 -9.56 19.77 -4.13
N GLU A 124 -8.92 20.78 -3.58
CA GLU A 124 -8.60 22.01 -4.30
C GLU A 124 -7.39 21.88 -5.22
N ASN A 125 -6.36 21.16 -4.75
CA ASN A 125 -5.06 21.12 -5.42
C ASN A 125 -4.82 19.86 -6.25
N GLY A 126 -5.72 18.86 -6.12
CA GLY A 126 -5.49 17.52 -6.66
C GLY A 126 -4.52 16.73 -5.80
N GLY A 127 -4.29 15.46 -6.15
CA GLY A 127 -3.39 14.62 -5.37
C GLY A 127 -3.21 13.21 -5.96
N ARG A 128 -2.44 12.40 -5.24
CA ARG A 128 -2.13 11.03 -5.62
C ARG A 128 -2.25 10.12 -4.41
N ILE A 129 -3.09 9.10 -4.51
CA ILE A 129 -3.34 8.14 -3.44
C ILE A 129 -2.91 6.75 -3.92
N VAL A 130 -2.07 6.09 -3.14
CA VAL A 130 -1.72 4.68 -3.33
C VAL A 130 -2.12 3.90 -2.08
N LEU A 131 -3.02 2.93 -2.27
CA LEU A 131 -3.45 2.03 -1.21
C LEU A 131 -2.72 0.69 -1.34
N VAL A 132 -1.93 0.33 -0.32
CA VAL A 132 -1.20 -0.93 -0.31
C VAL A 132 -2.13 -2.05 0.13
N THR A 133 -2.37 -2.98 -0.79
CA THR A 133 -3.16 -4.20 -0.56
C THR A 133 -2.25 -5.44 -0.52
N SER A 134 -2.64 -6.48 -1.19
CA SER A 134 -1.88 -7.72 -1.40
C SER A 134 -2.48 -8.47 -2.57
N ILE A 135 -1.68 -9.34 -3.20
CA ILE A 135 -2.22 -10.33 -4.14
C ILE A 135 -3.27 -11.25 -3.49
N HIS A 136 -3.27 -11.40 -2.17
CA HIS A 136 -4.31 -12.16 -1.46
C HIS A 136 -5.72 -11.57 -1.61
N GLY A 137 -5.86 -10.33 -2.04
CA GLY A 137 -7.14 -9.77 -2.46
C GLY A 137 -7.60 -10.24 -3.84
N GLN A 138 -6.77 -10.98 -4.58
CA GLN A 138 -7.01 -11.46 -5.95
C GLN A 138 -6.94 -12.98 -6.07
N ILE A 139 -6.13 -13.64 -5.23
CA ILE A 139 -5.96 -15.09 -5.21
C ILE A 139 -6.30 -15.67 -3.84
N GLY A 140 -6.86 -16.87 -3.81
CA GLY A 140 -7.14 -17.59 -2.58
C GLY A 140 -5.87 -18.24 -2.00
N VAL A 141 -5.61 -17.97 -0.71
CA VAL A 141 -4.53 -18.61 0.05
C VAL A 141 -5.11 -19.14 1.36
N HIS A 142 -4.78 -20.36 1.71
CA HIS A 142 -5.26 -21.05 2.91
C HIS A 142 -5.01 -20.20 4.17
N GLY A 143 -6.02 -20.13 5.04
CA GLY A 143 -5.94 -19.38 6.29
C GLY A 143 -5.95 -17.86 6.16
N ARG A 144 -6.29 -17.31 5.00
CA ARG A 144 -6.25 -15.86 4.74
C ARG A 144 -7.63 -15.22 4.49
N CYS A 145 -8.73 -15.85 4.94
CA CYS A 145 -10.09 -15.41 4.60
C CYS A 145 -10.32 -13.93 4.96
N ALA A 146 -10.17 -13.53 6.23
CA ALA A 146 -10.38 -12.15 6.68
C ALA A 146 -9.41 -11.17 6.00
N TYR A 147 -8.14 -11.56 5.87
CA TYR A 147 -7.13 -10.74 5.20
C TYR A 147 -7.46 -10.52 3.72
N ALA A 148 -7.81 -11.58 3.00
CA ALA A 148 -8.19 -11.52 1.59
C ALA A 148 -9.45 -10.65 1.38
N ALA A 149 -10.48 -10.82 2.22
CA ALA A 149 -11.68 -10.01 2.20
C ALA A 149 -11.35 -8.52 2.38
N SER A 150 -10.49 -8.18 3.36
CA SER A 150 -10.09 -6.80 3.61
C SER A 150 -9.35 -6.19 2.42
N LYS A 151 -8.37 -6.92 1.86
CA LYS A 151 -7.52 -6.42 0.76
C LYS A 151 -8.28 -6.35 -0.57
N GLY A 152 -9.20 -7.28 -0.82
CA GLY A 152 -10.14 -7.23 -1.94
C GLY A 152 -11.12 -6.05 -1.82
N GLY A 153 -11.64 -5.80 -0.62
CA GLY A 153 -12.51 -4.66 -0.32
C GLY A 153 -11.83 -3.32 -0.58
N VAL A 154 -10.57 -3.14 -0.15
CA VAL A 154 -9.78 -1.92 -0.44
C VAL A 154 -9.59 -1.74 -1.94
N ALA A 155 -9.28 -2.80 -2.68
CA ALA A 155 -9.11 -2.71 -4.14
C ALA A 155 -10.40 -2.32 -4.86
N SER A 156 -11.56 -2.80 -4.37
CA SER A 156 -12.87 -2.42 -4.91
C SER A 156 -13.21 -0.96 -4.59
N MET A 157 -13.01 -0.55 -3.34
CA MET A 157 -13.19 0.84 -2.88
C MET A 157 -12.34 1.82 -3.71
N ALA A 158 -11.08 1.49 -3.99
CA ALA A 158 -10.18 2.34 -4.75
C ALA A 158 -10.69 2.66 -6.16
N ARG A 159 -11.39 1.71 -6.83
CA ARG A 159 -11.98 1.94 -8.16
C ARG A 159 -13.11 2.97 -8.11
N VAL A 160 -13.97 2.90 -7.06
CA VAL A 160 -15.03 3.88 -6.84
C VAL A 160 -14.42 5.25 -6.55
N MET A 161 -13.44 5.33 -5.65
CA MET A 161 -12.72 6.56 -5.35
C MET A 161 -12.08 7.18 -6.61
N ALA A 162 -11.45 6.37 -7.47
CA ALA A 162 -10.85 6.84 -8.70
C ALA A 162 -11.89 7.47 -9.65
N ALA A 163 -13.09 6.90 -9.73
CA ALA A 163 -14.18 7.46 -10.55
C ALA A 163 -14.70 8.77 -9.96
N GLU A 164 -14.98 8.81 -8.67
CA GLU A 164 -15.57 9.97 -7.99
C GLU A 164 -14.62 11.16 -7.85
N LEU A 165 -13.31 10.90 -7.64
CA LEU A 165 -12.32 11.94 -7.33
C LEU A 165 -11.57 12.47 -8.56
N SER A 166 -11.77 11.89 -9.74
CA SER A 166 -11.10 12.30 -10.98
C SER A 166 -11.33 13.76 -11.34
N HIS A 167 -12.53 14.27 -11.13
CA HIS A 167 -12.87 15.68 -11.41
C HIS A 167 -12.07 16.66 -10.54
N SER A 168 -11.64 16.24 -9.34
CA SER A 168 -10.75 17.00 -8.46
C SER A 168 -9.27 16.76 -8.73
N ARG A 169 -8.91 16.12 -9.83
CA ARG A 169 -7.52 15.79 -10.22
C ARG A 169 -6.81 14.90 -9.18
N ILE A 170 -7.57 14.09 -8.45
CA ILE A 170 -7.03 13.09 -7.53
C ILE A 170 -7.01 11.73 -8.24
N ARG A 171 -5.84 11.09 -8.29
CA ARG A 171 -5.68 9.73 -8.79
C ARG A 171 -5.57 8.76 -7.63
N VAL A 172 -6.24 7.63 -7.77
CA VAL A 172 -6.23 6.56 -6.76
C VAL A 172 -5.83 5.26 -7.42
N ASN A 173 -4.74 4.66 -6.96
CA ASN A 173 -4.28 3.36 -7.42
C ASN A 173 -4.00 2.42 -6.25
N VAL A 174 -3.95 1.15 -6.55
CA VAL A 174 -3.69 0.09 -5.60
C VAL A 174 -2.37 -0.59 -5.94
N LEU A 175 -1.53 -0.77 -4.93
CA LEU A 175 -0.33 -1.57 -5.00
C LEU A 175 -0.61 -2.91 -4.31
N ALA A 176 -0.44 -4.01 -5.02
CA ALA A 176 -0.70 -5.37 -4.52
C ALA A 176 0.58 -6.20 -4.50
N PRO A 177 1.38 -6.13 -3.42
CA PRO A 177 2.58 -6.93 -3.28
C PRO A 177 2.26 -8.43 -3.16
N GLY A 178 3.17 -9.25 -3.68
CA GLY A 178 3.31 -10.66 -3.34
C GLY A 178 4.08 -10.85 -2.03
N ALA A 179 4.85 -11.93 -1.96
CA ALA A 179 5.78 -12.17 -0.86
C ALA A 179 6.98 -11.22 -0.95
N VAL A 180 7.27 -10.52 0.16
CA VAL A 180 8.33 -9.51 0.26
C VAL A 180 9.30 -9.88 1.38
N ASP A 181 10.59 -9.79 1.12
CA ASP A 181 11.63 -10.05 2.12
C ASP A 181 11.61 -8.97 3.21
N GLY A 182 11.76 -9.36 4.48
CA GLY A 182 11.64 -8.42 5.61
C GLY A 182 10.21 -7.92 5.90
N GLY A 183 9.21 -8.42 5.16
CA GLY A 183 7.80 -8.10 5.37
C GLY A 183 7.13 -9.01 6.42
N MET A 184 5.82 -9.26 6.24
CA MET A 184 5.00 -10.08 7.14
C MET A 184 5.19 -11.61 6.92
N LEU A 185 6.41 -12.07 6.64
CA LEU A 185 6.78 -13.48 6.41
C LEU A 185 7.84 -13.92 7.41
N PRO A 186 7.46 -14.13 8.68
CA PRO A 186 8.42 -14.53 9.72
C PRO A 186 8.88 -15.98 9.60
N ASP A 187 8.09 -16.87 8.96
CA ASP A 187 8.39 -18.28 8.85
C ASP A 187 9.26 -18.58 7.61
N PRO A 188 10.48 -19.14 7.80
CA PRO A 188 11.37 -19.55 6.71
C PRO A 188 10.73 -20.57 5.76
N ASN A 189 9.89 -21.50 6.26
CA ASN A 189 9.22 -22.51 5.44
C ASN A 189 8.16 -21.87 4.55
N ALA A 190 7.36 -20.94 5.09
CA ALA A 190 6.40 -20.17 4.30
C ALA A 190 7.14 -19.35 3.23
N ARG A 191 8.28 -18.73 3.56
CA ARG A 191 9.12 -18.01 2.60
C ARG A 191 9.59 -18.92 1.46
N GLN A 192 10.07 -20.12 1.78
CA GLN A 192 10.52 -21.09 0.76
C GLN A 192 9.34 -21.54 -0.14
N GLY A 193 8.15 -21.70 0.41
CA GLY A 193 6.93 -22.00 -0.34
C GLY A 193 6.64 -20.90 -1.38
N TRP A 194 6.74 -19.63 -0.98
CA TRP A 194 6.57 -18.50 -1.89
C TRP A 194 7.66 -18.43 -2.96
N VAL A 195 8.92 -18.69 -2.61
CA VAL A 195 10.02 -18.76 -3.59
C VAL A 195 9.72 -19.80 -4.68
N LYS A 196 9.26 -20.99 -4.29
CA LYS A 196 8.91 -22.05 -5.25
C LYS A 196 7.69 -21.70 -6.11
N ALA A 197 6.68 -21.03 -5.54
CA ALA A 197 5.47 -20.64 -6.23
C ALA A 197 5.69 -19.46 -7.20
N THR A 198 6.67 -18.60 -6.92
CA THR A 198 6.91 -17.40 -7.72
C THR A 198 7.72 -17.73 -8.97
N PRO A 199 7.25 -17.36 -10.18
CA PRO A 199 7.96 -17.61 -11.42
C PRO A 199 9.40 -17.06 -11.45
N SER A 200 9.67 -15.95 -10.76
CA SER A 200 11.01 -15.37 -10.65
C SER A 200 11.94 -16.12 -9.67
N ASN A 201 11.48 -17.21 -9.01
CA ASN A 201 12.22 -18.03 -8.03
C ASN A 201 12.77 -17.25 -6.84
N ARG A 202 12.15 -16.17 -6.46
CA ARG A 202 12.48 -15.39 -5.27
C ARG A 202 11.27 -14.62 -4.76
N VAL A 203 11.34 -14.09 -3.57
CA VAL A 203 10.45 -13.05 -3.06
C VAL A 203 10.98 -11.68 -3.51
N ALA A 204 10.12 -10.67 -3.47
CA ALA A 204 10.51 -9.30 -3.81
C ALA A 204 11.37 -8.68 -2.70
N TYR A 205 12.26 -7.75 -3.06
CA TYR A 205 12.88 -6.85 -2.10
C TYR A 205 11.92 -5.69 -1.77
N LEU A 206 12.06 -5.10 -0.58
CA LEU A 206 11.25 -3.96 -0.16
C LEU A 206 11.35 -2.77 -1.12
N GLU A 207 12.54 -2.52 -1.64
CA GLU A 207 12.86 -1.42 -2.57
C GLU A 207 12.16 -1.59 -3.92
N GLU A 208 11.94 -2.82 -4.38
CA GLU A 208 11.21 -3.08 -5.63
C GLU A 208 9.74 -2.68 -5.50
N VAL A 209 9.12 -2.99 -4.36
CA VAL A 209 7.74 -2.60 -4.05
C VAL A 209 7.64 -1.09 -3.82
N ALA A 210 8.57 -0.51 -3.09
CA ALA A 210 8.65 0.93 -2.83
C ALA A 210 8.86 1.74 -4.12
N GLY A 211 9.67 1.23 -5.05
CA GLY A 211 9.88 1.85 -6.36
C GLY A 211 8.60 1.96 -7.17
N VAL A 212 7.76 0.90 -7.18
CA VAL A 212 6.46 0.94 -7.85
C VAL A 212 5.49 1.91 -7.16
N ALA A 213 5.47 1.94 -5.82
CA ALA A 213 4.67 2.92 -5.06
C ALA A 213 5.04 4.36 -5.45
N THR A 214 6.35 4.65 -5.51
CA THR A 214 6.87 5.96 -5.89
C THR A 214 6.54 6.30 -7.36
N MET A 215 6.67 5.34 -8.28
CA MET A 215 6.29 5.50 -9.69
C MET A 215 4.81 5.84 -9.84
N LEU A 216 3.90 5.17 -9.14
CA LEU A 216 2.46 5.43 -9.20
C LEU A 216 2.09 6.84 -8.72
N THR A 217 2.91 7.47 -7.89
CA THR A 217 2.73 8.85 -7.43
C THR A 217 3.48 9.89 -8.28
N SER A 218 4.22 9.48 -9.31
CA SER A 218 4.95 10.37 -10.22
C SER A 218 4.06 10.96 -11.32
N GLU A 219 4.58 11.96 -12.04
CA GLU A 219 3.95 12.51 -13.24
C GLU A 219 3.90 11.51 -14.39
N GLY A 220 4.89 10.61 -14.48
CA GLY A 220 4.89 9.53 -15.48
C GLY A 220 3.68 8.60 -15.40
N ALA A 221 3.03 8.53 -14.22
CA ALA A 221 1.81 7.78 -14.00
C ALA A 221 0.53 8.65 -14.10
N SER A 222 0.59 9.85 -14.71
CA SER A 222 -0.52 10.81 -14.73
C SER A 222 -1.82 10.27 -15.34
N PHE A 223 -1.75 9.27 -16.20
CA PHE A 223 -2.92 8.62 -16.82
C PHE A 223 -3.24 7.25 -16.21
N VAL A 224 -2.55 6.85 -15.12
CA VAL A 224 -2.84 5.62 -14.37
C VAL A 224 -3.78 5.96 -13.22
N ASN A 225 -5.02 5.47 -13.28
CA ASN A 225 -6.05 5.72 -12.26
C ASN A 225 -6.96 4.50 -12.11
N GLY A 226 -7.36 4.15 -10.89
CA GLY A 226 -8.23 3.02 -10.57
C GLY A 226 -7.59 1.64 -10.76
N GLN A 227 -6.27 1.56 -10.97
CA GLN A 227 -5.57 0.32 -11.30
C GLN A 227 -5.10 -0.43 -10.04
N VAL A 228 -5.10 -1.76 -10.13
CA VAL A 228 -4.47 -2.64 -9.15
C VAL A 228 -3.20 -3.19 -9.79
N ILE A 229 -2.06 -2.75 -9.29
CA ILE A 229 -0.74 -3.14 -9.81
C ILE A 229 -0.14 -4.21 -8.90
N ALA A 230 -0.06 -5.44 -9.39
CA ALA A 230 0.61 -6.52 -8.70
C ALA A 230 2.14 -6.36 -8.81
N VAL A 231 2.84 -6.53 -7.67
CA VAL A 231 4.30 -6.59 -7.59
C VAL A 231 4.67 -7.90 -6.92
N ASP A 232 4.66 -8.97 -7.68
CA ASP A 232 4.58 -10.33 -7.15
C ASP A 232 5.44 -11.37 -7.91
N GLY A 233 6.28 -10.92 -8.85
CA GLY A 233 7.11 -11.81 -9.66
C GLY A 233 6.32 -12.75 -10.56
N GLY A 234 5.02 -12.44 -10.80
CA GLY A 234 4.13 -13.19 -11.69
C GLY A 234 3.31 -14.29 -11.01
N VAL A 235 3.41 -14.45 -9.68
CA VAL A 235 2.75 -15.57 -8.96
C VAL A 235 1.23 -15.56 -9.09
N SER A 236 0.59 -14.40 -9.21
CA SER A 236 -0.87 -14.29 -9.31
C SER A 236 -1.40 -14.52 -10.73
N THR A 237 -0.58 -14.37 -11.76
CA THR A 237 -1.05 -14.32 -13.16
C THR A 237 -0.37 -15.31 -14.09
N VAL A 238 0.87 -15.72 -13.80
CA VAL A 238 1.67 -16.59 -14.68
C VAL A 238 1.59 -18.04 -14.19
N ARG A 239 1.39 -18.99 -15.12
CA ARG A 239 1.48 -20.42 -14.85
C ARG A 239 2.82 -20.93 -15.37
N ARG A 240 3.58 -21.63 -14.52
CA ARG A 240 4.70 -22.46 -14.98
C ARG A 240 4.15 -23.82 -15.38
N PHE A 241 4.35 -24.19 -16.62
CA PHE A 241 4.25 -25.57 -17.05
C PHE A 241 5.67 -26.15 -16.99
N GLU A 242 5.84 -27.29 -16.33
CA GLU A 242 7.08 -28.04 -16.47
C GLU A 242 7.15 -28.48 -17.96
N GLU A 243 8.17 -28.02 -18.67
CA GLU A 243 8.44 -28.56 -20.01
C GLU A 243 8.72 -30.05 -19.87
N PRO A 244 8.09 -30.91 -20.71
CA PRO A 244 8.44 -32.33 -20.70
C PRO A 244 9.94 -32.43 -20.98
N VAL A 245 10.67 -33.05 -20.03
CA VAL A 245 12.09 -33.34 -20.23
C VAL A 245 12.21 -34.10 -21.55
N ALA A 246 12.86 -33.48 -22.54
CA ALA A 246 13.09 -34.14 -23.81
C ALA A 246 13.79 -35.49 -23.52
N PRO A 247 13.29 -36.62 -24.03
CA PRO A 247 13.95 -37.90 -23.84
C PRO A 247 15.36 -37.79 -24.39
N LYS A 248 16.36 -38.22 -23.58
CA LYS A 248 17.77 -38.28 -23.97
C LYS A 248 17.99 -39.25 -25.11
#